data_04a22056cba2666e2263e38be4dc03e3
#
_entry.id   04a22056cba2666e2263e38be4dc03e3
#
_cell.length_a   1.000
_cell.length_b   1.000
_cell.length_c   1.000
_cell.angle_alpha   90.00
_cell.angle_beta   90.00
_cell.angle_gamma   90.00
#
_symmetry.space_group_name_H-M   'P 1'
#
loop_
_entity.id
_entity.type
_entity.pdbx_description
1 polymer ?
#
loop_
_entity_poly.entity_id
_entity_poly.type
_entity_poly.pdbx_seq_one_letter_code
_entity_poly.pdbx_strand_id
1 'polypeptide(L)'
;PRSLEEFVGQSHLLGAGKILRVALEQGEVPSLILWGPPGTGKTSLAILIAAHVKAAFVPFSAVTSGIKEIKMVIAEADRQLRGGGRRTILFVDEIHRFNKAQQDAFLPHVERGTITLIGATTENPSFEVIAPLLSRSKVLVLHPLSEGEILRIVDQALKDPERGLGRRSLRVAEDARAAIARWANGDARAALN
;
A
#
# COMPACT_ATOMS: atom_id res chain seq x y z
N PRO A 1 -3.00 -0.48 -10.79
CA PRO A 1 -2.64 0.84 -11.33
C PRO A 1 -1.14 0.97 -11.49
N ARG A 2 -0.68 1.69 -12.53
CA ARG A 2 0.73 2.00 -12.79
C ARG A 2 1.08 3.45 -12.43
N SER A 3 0.08 4.29 -12.27
CA SER A 3 0.24 5.69 -11.89
C SER A 3 -0.80 6.10 -10.85
N LEU A 4 -0.61 7.28 -10.27
CA LEU A 4 -1.57 7.85 -9.30
C LEU A 4 -2.91 8.17 -9.95
N GLU A 5 -2.91 8.52 -11.24
CA GLU A 5 -4.12 8.84 -12.01
C GLU A 5 -4.97 7.60 -12.27
N GLU A 6 -4.34 6.42 -12.39
CA GLU A 6 -5.04 5.15 -12.50
C GLU A 6 -5.58 4.64 -11.15
N PHE A 7 -5.09 5.20 -10.04
CA PHE A 7 -5.51 4.78 -8.71
C PHE A 7 -6.90 5.32 -8.39
N VAL A 8 -7.85 4.44 -8.22
CA VAL A 8 -9.24 4.80 -7.94
C VAL A 8 -9.47 4.87 -6.43
N GLY A 9 -10.14 5.93 -6.00
CA GLY A 9 -10.49 6.13 -4.60
C GLY A 9 -9.46 6.90 -3.78
N GLN A 10 -9.70 6.98 -2.48
CA GLN A 10 -8.84 7.62 -1.49
C GLN A 10 -8.52 9.09 -1.81
N SER A 11 -9.45 9.83 -2.38
CA SER A 11 -9.29 11.23 -2.78
C SER A 11 -8.91 12.17 -1.63
N HIS A 12 -9.27 11.81 -0.39
CA HIS A 12 -8.90 12.54 0.81
C HIS A 12 -7.39 12.43 1.13
N LEU A 13 -6.68 11.44 0.57
CA LEU A 13 -5.23 11.26 0.70
C LEU A 13 -4.47 11.74 -0.54
N LEU A 14 -5.01 11.47 -1.74
CA LEU A 14 -4.34 11.64 -3.02
C LEU A 14 -4.84 12.82 -3.85
N GLY A 15 -5.91 13.49 -3.43
CA GLY A 15 -6.43 14.69 -4.09
C GLY A 15 -5.40 15.82 -4.11
N ALA A 16 -5.61 16.82 -4.96
CA ALA A 16 -4.74 17.99 -5.06
C ALA A 16 -4.56 18.67 -3.68
N GLY A 17 -3.32 18.95 -3.30
CA GLY A 17 -2.96 19.59 -2.03
C GLY A 17 -3.12 18.69 -0.79
N LYS A 18 -3.46 17.41 -0.94
CA LYS A 18 -3.55 16.46 0.16
C LYS A 18 -2.16 15.97 0.58
N ILE A 19 -2.06 15.58 1.86
CA ILE A 19 -0.78 15.31 2.53
C ILE A 19 0.08 14.29 1.79
N LEU A 20 -0.49 13.19 1.30
CA LEU A 20 0.26 12.17 0.60
C LEU A 20 0.64 12.65 -0.81
N ARG A 21 -0.26 13.38 -1.49
CA ARG A 21 0.04 13.94 -2.81
C ARG A 21 1.22 14.91 -2.76
N VAL A 22 1.22 15.83 -1.80
CA VAL A 22 2.31 16.79 -1.60
C VAL A 22 3.64 16.07 -1.28
N ALA A 23 3.62 15.08 -0.39
CA ALA A 23 4.82 14.30 -0.06
C ALA A 23 5.39 13.58 -1.30
N LEU A 24 4.52 13.04 -2.15
CA LEU A 24 4.93 12.39 -3.40
C LEU A 24 5.55 13.41 -4.38
N GLU A 25 4.93 14.55 -4.56
CA GLU A 25 5.43 15.62 -5.44
C GLU A 25 6.80 16.17 -4.98
N GLN A 26 7.05 16.16 -3.68
CA GLN A 26 8.35 16.52 -3.10
C GLN A 26 9.39 15.39 -3.19
N GLY A 27 8.99 14.17 -3.55
CA GLY A 27 9.86 12.99 -3.60
C GLY A 27 10.30 12.48 -2.22
N GLU A 28 9.67 12.96 -1.15
CA GLU A 28 9.98 12.59 0.23
C GLU A 28 8.75 12.01 0.92
N VAL A 29 8.76 10.69 1.09
CA VAL A 29 7.68 9.99 1.78
C VAL A 29 8.20 9.51 3.14
N PRO A 30 7.56 9.93 4.24
CA PRO A 30 7.87 9.42 5.56
C PRO A 30 7.44 7.96 5.71
N SER A 31 7.83 7.31 6.79
CA SER A 31 7.23 6.02 7.13
C SER A 31 5.73 6.16 7.37
N LEU A 32 4.97 5.18 6.91
CA LEU A 32 3.51 5.20 6.88
C LEU A 32 2.93 3.94 7.53
N ILE A 33 1.78 4.10 8.17
CA ILE A 33 0.90 2.97 8.51
C ILE A 33 -0.40 3.17 7.72
N LEU A 34 -0.68 2.28 6.78
CA LEU A 34 -1.90 2.26 5.98
C LEU A 34 -2.94 1.40 6.69
N TRP A 35 -3.96 2.05 7.23
CA TRP A 35 -5.02 1.39 7.98
C TRP A 35 -6.35 1.45 7.23
N GLY A 36 -7.04 0.32 7.14
CA GLY A 36 -8.37 0.26 6.52
C GLY A 36 -8.80 -1.15 6.17
N PRO A 37 -10.06 -1.34 5.77
CA PRO A 37 -10.63 -2.64 5.41
C PRO A 37 -9.86 -3.34 4.28
N PRO A 38 -10.05 -4.65 4.08
CA PRO A 38 -9.49 -5.35 2.94
C PRO A 38 -9.97 -4.74 1.61
N GLY A 39 -9.22 -4.92 0.54
CA GLY A 39 -9.56 -4.45 -0.81
C GLY A 39 -9.60 -2.95 -1.04
N THR A 40 -9.21 -2.12 -0.08
CA THR A 40 -9.17 -0.65 -0.21
C THR A 40 -7.94 -0.10 -0.93
N GLY A 41 -7.00 -0.97 -1.35
CA GLY A 41 -5.84 -0.58 -2.14
C GLY A 41 -4.55 -0.34 -1.36
N LYS A 42 -4.43 -0.75 -0.10
CA LYS A 42 -3.21 -0.55 0.73
C LYS A 42 -1.92 -0.98 0.03
N THR A 43 -1.87 -2.22 -0.43
CA THR A 43 -0.69 -2.77 -1.14
C THR A 43 -0.43 -2.05 -2.46
N SER A 44 -1.48 -1.78 -3.24
CA SER A 44 -1.37 -1.05 -4.51
C SER A 44 -0.85 0.35 -4.31
N LEU A 45 -1.31 1.04 -3.26
CA LEU A 45 -0.84 2.38 -2.91
C LEU A 45 0.64 2.36 -2.52
N ALA A 46 1.08 1.40 -1.72
CA ALA A 46 2.49 1.26 -1.32
C ALA A 46 3.41 1.03 -2.54
N ILE A 47 2.99 0.20 -3.50
CA ILE A 47 3.73 -0.02 -4.75
C ILE A 47 3.82 1.28 -5.57
N LEU A 48 2.71 2.01 -5.71
CA LEU A 48 2.70 3.29 -6.42
C LEU A 48 3.58 4.34 -5.77
N ILE A 49 3.56 4.43 -4.44
CA ILE A 49 4.46 5.31 -3.68
C ILE A 49 5.92 4.99 -4.03
N ALA A 50 6.31 3.73 -3.94
CA ALA A 50 7.68 3.31 -4.22
C ALA A 50 8.11 3.62 -5.66
N ALA A 51 7.24 3.35 -6.62
CA ALA A 51 7.48 3.67 -8.03
C ALA A 51 7.65 5.17 -8.25
N HIS A 52 6.79 5.99 -7.64
CA HIS A 52 6.80 7.44 -7.78
C HIS A 52 8.10 8.07 -7.25
N VAL A 53 8.55 7.66 -6.07
CA VAL A 53 9.80 8.15 -5.47
C VAL A 53 11.03 7.38 -5.94
N LYS A 54 10.90 6.48 -6.91
CA LYS A 54 11.98 5.65 -7.49
C LYS A 54 12.74 4.85 -6.44
N ALA A 55 12.07 4.43 -5.37
CA ALA A 55 12.63 3.57 -4.33
C ALA A 55 12.58 2.09 -4.72
N ALA A 56 13.47 1.29 -4.14
CA ALA A 56 13.34 -0.16 -4.18
C ALA A 56 12.16 -0.58 -3.30
N PHE A 57 11.24 -1.36 -3.84
CA PHE A 57 10.08 -1.89 -3.10
C PHE A 57 10.37 -3.32 -2.65
N VAL A 58 10.40 -3.54 -1.34
CA VAL A 58 10.63 -4.86 -0.76
C VAL A 58 9.38 -5.27 0.03
N PRO A 59 8.56 -6.18 -0.54
CA PRO A 59 7.40 -6.70 0.17
C PRO A 59 7.83 -7.70 1.24
N PHE A 60 7.19 -7.60 2.40
CA PHE A 60 7.44 -8.43 3.55
C PHE A 60 6.12 -8.88 4.17
N SER A 61 5.99 -10.18 4.44
CA SER A 61 4.78 -10.71 5.06
C SER A 61 5.06 -11.06 6.52
N ALA A 62 4.29 -10.48 7.42
CA ALA A 62 4.36 -10.80 8.84
C ALA A 62 3.97 -12.26 9.16
N VAL A 63 3.29 -12.93 8.24
CA VAL A 63 2.84 -14.33 8.41
C VAL A 63 3.98 -15.34 8.15
N THR A 64 4.85 -15.05 7.17
CA THR A 64 5.86 -15.99 6.68
C THR A 64 7.28 -15.64 7.04
N SER A 65 7.53 -14.44 7.56
CA SER A 65 8.87 -13.89 7.71
C SER A 65 9.28 -13.73 9.18
N GLY A 66 10.51 -14.16 9.48
CA GLY A 66 11.10 -14.07 10.81
C GLY A 66 12.11 -12.93 10.96
N ILE A 67 12.68 -12.78 12.15
CA ILE A 67 13.68 -11.74 12.48
C ILE A 67 14.94 -11.85 11.59
N LYS A 68 15.32 -13.06 11.16
CA LYS A 68 16.48 -13.26 10.28
C LYS A 68 16.29 -12.59 8.93
N GLU A 69 15.13 -12.78 8.32
CA GLU A 69 14.79 -12.18 7.03
C GLU A 69 14.73 -10.66 7.13
N ILE A 70 14.16 -10.13 8.23
CA ILE A 70 14.17 -8.68 8.49
C ILE A 70 15.60 -8.15 8.47
N LYS A 71 16.51 -8.77 9.23
CA LYS A 71 17.93 -8.36 9.30
C LYS A 71 18.63 -8.41 7.95
N MET A 72 18.37 -9.44 7.14
CA MET A 72 18.95 -9.58 5.81
C MET A 72 18.51 -8.45 4.86
N VAL A 73 17.20 -8.18 4.83
CA VAL A 73 16.64 -7.09 3.99
C VAL A 73 17.19 -5.73 4.42
N ILE A 74 17.29 -5.50 5.71
CA ILE A 74 17.84 -4.25 6.26
C ILE A 74 19.34 -4.10 5.92
N ALA A 75 20.14 -5.18 6.04
CA ALA A 75 21.55 -5.15 5.69
C ALA A 75 21.77 -4.87 4.19
N GLU A 76 20.88 -5.39 3.34
CA GLU A 76 20.90 -5.07 1.91
C GLU A 76 20.54 -3.61 1.64
N ALA A 77 19.49 -3.10 2.29
CA ALA A 77 19.09 -1.69 2.19
C ALA A 77 20.21 -0.74 2.62
N ASP A 78 20.92 -1.07 3.70
CA ASP A 78 22.07 -0.29 4.19
C ASP A 78 23.24 -0.29 3.18
N ARG A 79 23.55 -1.44 2.59
CA ARG A 79 24.57 -1.55 1.53
C ARG A 79 24.21 -0.70 0.31
N GLN A 80 22.95 -0.76 -0.14
CA GLN A 80 22.49 0.00 -1.28
C GLN A 80 22.55 1.51 -1.01
N LEU A 81 22.12 1.93 0.18
CA LEU A 81 22.15 3.35 0.56
C LEU A 81 23.60 3.90 0.61
N ARG A 82 24.53 3.16 1.21
CA ARG A 82 25.95 3.55 1.28
C ARG A 82 26.63 3.58 -0.09
N GLY A 83 26.19 2.72 -1.01
CA GLY A 83 26.70 2.68 -2.39
C GLY A 83 26.12 3.78 -3.30
N GLY A 84 25.38 4.75 -2.78
CA GLY A 84 24.70 5.78 -3.58
C GLY A 84 23.53 5.26 -4.38
N GLY A 85 22.98 4.09 -4.00
CA GLY A 85 21.84 3.45 -4.63
C GLY A 85 20.49 4.05 -4.22
N ARG A 86 19.44 3.34 -4.59
CA ARG A 86 18.05 3.77 -4.31
C ARG A 86 17.69 3.60 -2.84
N ARG A 87 16.86 4.49 -2.33
CA ARG A 87 16.19 4.30 -1.02
C ARG A 87 15.34 3.04 -1.07
N THR A 88 15.20 2.37 0.07
CA THR A 88 14.39 1.15 0.19
C THR A 88 13.10 1.45 0.94
N ILE A 89 11.97 1.14 0.32
CA ILE A 89 10.67 1.06 0.98
C ILE A 89 10.43 -0.38 1.37
N LEU A 90 10.40 -0.65 2.66
CA LEU A 90 10.01 -1.93 3.22
C LEU A 90 8.49 -1.93 3.46
N PHE A 91 7.78 -2.72 2.68
CA PHE A 91 6.33 -2.88 2.84
C PHE A 91 6.03 -4.11 3.71
N VAL A 92 5.39 -3.89 4.85
CA VAL A 92 5.00 -4.95 5.79
C VAL A 92 3.49 -5.10 5.75
N ASP A 93 3.03 -6.16 5.09
CA ASP A 93 1.60 -6.50 5.09
C ASP A 93 1.21 -7.16 6.41
N GLU A 94 0.01 -6.82 6.90
CA GLU A 94 -0.53 -7.30 8.18
C GLU A 94 0.45 -7.07 9.36
N ILE A 95 0.99 -5.84 9.48
CA ILE A 95 2.02 -5.49 10.47
C ILE A 95 1.59 -5.80 11.91
N HIS A 96 0.29 -5.85 12.20
CA HIS A 96 -0.27 -6.23 13.50
C HIS A 96 0.04 -7.67 13.91
N ARG A 97 0.42 -8.53 12.97
CA ARG A 97 0.82 -9.91 13.24
C ARG A 97 2.26 -10.04 13.75
N PHE A 98 3.05 -9.00 13.64
CA PHE A 98 4.37 -8.97 14.25
C PHE A 98 4.26 -8.73 15.76
N ASN A 99 5.01 -9.51 16.54
CA ASN A 99 5.18 -9.23 17.96
C ASN A 99 6.02 -7.95 18.18
N LYS A 100 6.01 -7.47 19.43
CA LYS A 100 6.71 -6.22 19.78
C LYS A 100 8.20 -6.26 19.43
N ALA A 101 8.89 -7.37 19.68
CA ALA A 101 10.33 -7.50 19.37
C ALA A 101 10.62 -7.46 17.86
N GLN A 102 9.72 -7.98 17.04
CA GLN A 102 9.83 -7.88 15.57
C GLN A 102 9.60 -6.46 15.08
N GLN A 103 8.62 -5.76 15.67
CA GLN A 103 8.36 -4.35 15.35
C GLN A 103 9.52 -3.46 15.83
N ASP A 104 10.07 -3.71 17.02
CA ASP A 104 11.25 -2.99 17.55
C ASP A 104 12.46 -3.11 16.64
N ALA A 105 12.62 -4.23 15.95
CA ALA A 105 13.75 -4.43 15.03
C ALA A 105 13.80 -3.43 13.87
N PHE A 106 12.69 -2.78 13.51
CA PHE A 106 12.66 -1.74 12.48
C PHE A 106 13.12 -0.37 12.98
N LEU A 107 12.93 -0.06 14.27
CA LEU A 107 13.10 1.28 14.83
C LEU A 107 14.46 1.93 14.50
N PRO A 108 15.62 1.28 14.76
CA PRO A 108 16.91 1.91 14.51
C PRO A 108 17.13 2.24 13.03
N HIS A 109 16.44 1.54 12.13
CA HIS A 109 16.61 1.67 10.69
C HIS A 109 15.65 2.70 10.10
N VAL A 110 14.45 2.84 10.68
CA VAL A 110 13.51 3.93 10.39
C VAL A 110 14.09 5.26 10.88
N GLU A 111 14.64 5.29 12.10
CA GLU A 111 15.25 6.50 12.68
C GLU A 111 16.44 7.01 11.88
N ARG A 112 17.30 6.12 11.40
CA ARG A 112 18.47 6.46 10.58
C ARG A 112 18.14 6.73 9.12
N GLY A 113 16.88 6.50 8.70
CA GLY A 113 16.49 6.62 7.30
C GLY A 113 17.07 5.54 6.39
N THR A 114 17.60 4.44 6.95
CA THR A 114 18.10 3.29 6.16
C THR A 114 16.97 2.67 5.34
N ILE A 115 15.77 2.63 5.92
CA ILE A 115 14.55 2.20 5.27
C ILE A 115 13.43 3.22 5.51
N THR A 116 12.50 3.30 4.56
CA THR A 116 11.17 3.88 4.78
C THR A 116 10.21 2.72 4.99
N LEU A 117 9.55 2.66 6.15
CA LEU A 117 8.59 1.61 6.47
C LEU A 117 7.20 2.01 5.97
N ILE A 118 6.54 1.12 5.25
CA ILE A 118 5.10 1.21 4.99
C ILE A 118 4.44 -0.04 5.56
N GLY A 119 3.81 0.09 6.72
CA GLY A 119 3.01 -0.98 7.32
C GLY A 119 1.57 -0.94 6.81
N ALA A 120 0.96 -2.07 6.53
CA ALA A 120 -0.45 -2.19 6.22
C ALA A 120 -1.17 -3.02 7.29
N THR A 121 -2.37 -2.61 7.67
CA THR A 121 -3.17 -3.32 8.67
C THR A 121 -4.66 -3.10 8.45
N THR A 122 -5.46 -4.09 8.82
CA THR A 122 -6.92 -3.99 8.97
C THR A 122 -7.34 -3.64 10.40
N GLU A 123 -6.45 -3.85 11.36
CA GLU A 123 -6.68 -3.62 12.78
C GLU A 123 -6.30 -2.18 13.18
N ASN A 124 -6.86 -1.69 14.29
CA ASN A 124 -6.54 -0.35 14.77
C ASN A 124 -5.07 -0.26 15.20
N PRO A 125 -4.26 0.55 14.50
CA PRO A 125 -2.82 0.62 14.76
C PRO A 125 -2.48 1.14 16.16
N SER A 126 -3.36 1.86 16.82
CA SER A 126 -3.12 2.36 18.20
C SER A 126 -3.00 1.24 19.23
N PHE A 127 -3.55 0.05 18.94
CA PHE A 127 -3.46 -1.12 19.82
C PHE A 127 -2.41 -2.12 19.37
N GLU A 128 -2.16 -2.19 18.07
CA GLU A 128 -1.40 -3.27 17.44
C GLU A 128 0.03 -2.87 17.07
N VAL A 129 0.28 -1.58 16.86
CA VAL A 129 1.61 -1.07 16.50
C VAL A 129 2.23 -0.40 17.71
N ILE A 130 3.49 -0.72 17.99
CA ILE A 130 4.20 -0.14 19.14
C ILE A 130 4.30 1.39 19.05
N ALA A 131 4.15 2.05 20.19
CA ALA A 131 4.13 3.52 20.27
C ALA A 131 5.39 4.19 19.66
N PRO A 132 6.62 3.67 19.84
CA PRO A 132 7.81 4.24 19.21
C PRO A 132 7.75 4.22 17.67
N LEU A 133 7.14 3.20 17.07
CA LEU A 133 7.00 3.10 15.61
C LEU A 133 5.90 4.04 15.10
N LEU A 134 4.78 4.14 15.84
CA LEU A 134 3.70 5.10 15.52
C LEU A 134 4.18 6.55 15.58
N SER A 135 5.00 6.91 16.57
CA SER A 135 5.52 8.28 16.70
C SER A 135 6.42 8.71 15.52
N ARG A 136 6.98 7.74 14.78
CA ARG A 136 7.85 7.96 13.62
C ARG A 136 7.18 7.70 12.28
N SER A 137 5.90 7.37 12.32
CA SER A 137 5.11 7.05 11.13
C SER A 137 3.88 7.94 11.06
N LYS A 138 3.39 8.21 9.84
CA LYS A 138 2.07 8.84 9.67
C LYS A 138 1.04 7.74 9.43
N VAL A 139 -0.04 7.76 10.20
CA VAL A 139 -1.16 6.86 10.00
C VAL A 139 -2.08 7.46 8.93
N LEU A 140 -2.31 6.72 7.86
CA LEU A 140 -3.23 7.08 6.78
C LEU A 140 -4.39 6.09 6.79
N VAL A 141 -5.60 6.62 6.94
CA VAL A 141 -6.82 5.81 6.94
C VAL A 141 -7.33 5.66 5.52
N LEU A 142 -7.47 4.42 5.06
CA LEU A 142 -8.11 4.10 3.78
C LEU A 142 -9.57 3.72 4.03
N HIS A 143 -10.46 4.35 3.29
CA HIS A 143 -11.89 4.11 3.40
C HIS A 143 -12.34 3.01 2.43
N PRO A 144 -13.45 2.30 2.73
CA PRO A 144 -14.12 1.45 1.76
C PRO A 144 -14.38 2.23 0.47
N LEU A 145 -14.27 1.57 -0.66
CA LEU A 145 -14.55 2.19 -1.95
C LEU A 145 -16.06 2.34 -2.15
N SER A 146 -16.48 3.45 -2.72
CA SER A 146 -17.89 3.65 -3.12
C SER A 146 -18.24 2.72 -4.30
N GLU A 147 -19.55 2.48 -4.50
CA GLU A 147 -20.04 1.70 -5.66
C GLU A 147 -19.52 2.27 -6.98
N GLY A 148 -19.51 3.60 -7.14
CA GLY A 148 -19.00 4.26 -8.33
C GLY A 148 -17.50 4.09 -8.54
N GLU A 149 -16.72 3.98 -7.46
CA GLU A 149 -15.28 3.68 -7.51
C GLU A 149 -15.05 2.22 -7.89
N ILE A 150 -15.82 1.29 -7.33
CA ILE A 150 -15.78 -0.13 -7.71
C ILE A 150 -16.15 -0.30 -9.19
N LEU A 151 -17.21 0.36 -9.68
CA LEU A 151 -17.59 0.32 -11.09
C LEU A 151 -16.45 0.77 -12.00
N ARG A 152 -15.76 1.86 -11.64
CA ARG A 152 -14.58 2.32 -12.41
C ARG A 152 -13.46 1.29 -12.44
N ILE A 153 -13.19 0.60 -11.33
CA ILE A 153 -12.20 -0.47 -11.25
C ILE A 153 -12.59 -1.66 -12.13
N VAL A 154 -13.84 -2.08 -12.08
CA VAL A 154 -14.37 -3.17 -12.93
C VAL A 154 -14.28 -2.79 -14.41
N ASP A 155 -14.68 -1.57 -14.77
CA ASP A 155 -14.60 -1.08 -16.15
C ASP A 155 -13.15 -1.01 -16.66
N GLN A 156 -12.20 -0.59 -15.82
CA GLN A 156 -10.77 -0.62 -16.15
C GLN A 156 -10.30 -2.06 -16.39
N ALA A 157 -10.68 -3.00 -15.53
CA ALA A 157 -10.31 -4.40 -15.66
C ALA A 157 -10.90 -5.05 -16.93
N LEU A 158 -12.13 -4.70 -17.30
CA LEU A 158 -12.77 -5.19 -18.52
C LEU A 158 -12.14 -4.63 -19.80
N LYS A 159 -11.61 -3.40 -19.74
CA LYS A 159 -11.03 -2.72 -20.91
C LYS A 159 -9.53 -2.94 -21.08
N ASP A 160 -8.78 -3.21 -20.01
CA ASP A 160 -7.32 -3.36 -20.06
C ASP A 160 -6.93 -4.69 -20.75
N PRO A 161 -6.27 -4.63 -21.92
CA PRO A 161 -5.91 -5.85 -22.67
C PRO A 161 -4.66 -6.56 -22.13
N GLU A 162 -3.86 -5.87 -21.30
CA GLU A 162 -2.61 -6.44 -20.78
C GLU A 162 -2.80 -7.06 -19.39
N ARG A 163 -3.53 -6.36 -18.50
CA ARG A 163 -3.65 -6.70 -17.08
C ARG A 163 -5.06 -7.16 -16.70
N GLY A 164 -6.01 -6.99 -17.61
CA GLY A 164 -7.41 -7.29 -17.39
C GLY A 164 -7.96 -8.28 -18.42
N LEU A 165 -9.24 -8.12 -18.69
CA LEU A 165 -10.00 -9.00 -19.58
C LEU A 165 -10.24 -8.41 -20.98
N GLY A 166 -9.61 -7.27 -21.32
CA GLY A 166 -9.86 -6.54 -22.56
C GLY A 166 -9.64 -7.37 -23.82
N ARG A 167 -8.71 -8.34 -23.81
CA ARG A 167 -8.49 -9.27 -24.95
C ARG A 167 -9.64 -10.25 -25.15
N ARG A 168 -10.46 -10.49 -24.12
CA ARG A 168 -11.59 -11.44 -24.19
C ARG A 168 -12.84 -10.85 -24.82
N SER A 169 -12.86 -9.52 -25.09
CA SER A 169 -14.01 -8.79 -25.66
C SER A 169 -15.34 -9.08 -24.95
N LEU A 170 -15.29 -9.20 -23.63
CA LEU A 170 -16.46 -9.52 -22.81
C LEU A 170 -17.45 -8.36 -22.84
N ARG A 171 -18.74 -8.68 -23.04
CA ARG A 171 -19.85 -7.76 -22.86
C ARG A 171 -20.51 -8.06 -21.53
N VAL A 172 -20.30 -7.22 -20.55
CA VAL A 172 -20.95 -7.32 -19.24
C VAL A 172 -22.07 -6.28 -19.19
N ALA A 173 -23.30 -6.73 -18.98
CA ALA A 173 -24.47 -5.85 -18.90
C ALA A 173 -24.31 -4.84 -17.74
N GLU A 174 -24.95 -3.69 -17.86
CA GLU A 174 -24.81 -2.59 -16.88
C GLU A 174 -25.35 -3.00 -15.51
N ASP A 175 -26.49 -3.68 -15.48
CA ASP A 175 -27.10 -4.22 -14.26
C ASP A 175 -26.18 -5.25 -13.55
N ALA A 176 -25.49 -6.11 -14.33
CA ALA A 176 -24.54 -7.06 -13.78
C ALA A 176 -23.32 -6.35 -13.16
N ARG A 177 -22.78 -5.30 -13.82
CA ARG A 177 -21.68 -4.48 -13.26
C ARG A 177 -22.12 -3.77 -11.98
N ALA A 178 -23.32 -3.20 -11.98
CA ALA A 178 -23.89 -2.56 -10.79
C ALA A 178 -24.11 -3.58 -9.64
N ALA A 179 -24.54 -4.80 -9.96
CA ALA A 179 -24.67 -5.87 -8.97
C ALA A 179 -23.33 -6.25 -8.36
N ILE A 180 -22.27 -6.41 -9.18
CA ILE A 180 -20.91 -6.66 -8.71
C ILE A 180 -20.45 -5.55 -7.77
N ALA A 181 -20.65 -4.28 -8.13
CA ALA A 181 -20.23 -3.15 -7.32
C ALA A 181 -20.92 -3.11 -5.95
N ARG A 182 -22.21 -3.36 -5.91
CA ARG A 182 -22.97 -3.45 -4.64
C ARG A 182 -22.51 -4.63 -3.79
N TRP A 183 -22.36 -5.80 -4.41
CA TRP A 183 -21.98 -7.02 -3.70
C TRP A 183 -20.56 -6.96 -3.13
N ALA A 184 -19.66 -6.29 -3.82
CA ALA A 184 -18.28 -6.07 -3.37
C ALA A 184 -18.16 -5.23 -2.09
N ASN A 185 -19.18 -4.45 -1.74
CA ASN A 185 -19.25 -3.68 -0.48
C ASN A 185 -17.95 -2.92 -0.14
N GLY A 186 -17.40 -2.23 -1.14
CA GLY A 186 -16.19 -1.41 -0.97
C GLY A 186 -14.86 -2.16 -1.06
N ASP A 187 -14.87 -3.47 -1.33
CA ASP A 187 -13.68 -4.31 -1.52
C ASP A 187 -13.42 -4.54 -3.02
N ALA A 188 -12.40 -3.88 -3.56
CA ALA A 188 -12.01 -4.05 -4.97
C ALA A 188 -11.53 -5.47 -5.29
N ARG A 189 -10.95 -6.20 -4.32
CA ARG A 189 -10.50 -7.58 -4.54
C ARG A 189 -11.71 -8.50 -4.72
N ALA A 190 -12.76 -8.32 -3.91
CA ALA A 190 -14.00 -9.06 -4.05
C ALA A 190 -14.67 -8.79 -5.41
N ALA A 191 -14.63 -7.54 -5.89
CA ALA A 191 -15.19 -7.18 -7.19
C ALA A 191 -14.46 -7.78 -8.39
N LEU A 192 -13.16 -8.08 -8.26
CA LEU A 192 -12.30 -8.54 -9.36
C LEU A 192 -12.09 -10.07 -9.38
N ASN A 193 -12.53 -10.78 -8.36
CA ASN A 193 -12.50 -12.24 -8.28
C ASN A 193 -13.80 -12.85 -8.79
#